data_54da7744c643346e57883ecc4afae650
#
_entry.id   54da7744c643346e57883ecc4afae650
#
_cell.length_a   1.000
_cell.length_b   1.000
_cell.length_c   1.000
_cell.angle_alpha   90.00
_cell.angle_beta   90.00
_cell.angle_gamma   90.00
#
_symmetry.space_group_name_H-M   'P 1'
#
loop_
_entity.id
_entity.type
_entity.pdbx_description
1 polymer ?
#
loop_
_entity_poly.entity_id
_entity_poly.type
_entity_poly.pdbx_seq_one_letter_code
_entity_poly.pdbx_strand_id
1 'polypeptide(L)'
;ADSGIPQGQLSYVVNLKFNSIGTTSFSDATTYLCSKMSPQNQFAVVLDGKVISSPQLNGDTGASCPINGGEAQISGHFTQNSAADLANVLKYGALPLSFDISSVDNISPTLGGEQLRAGIIAGIIGLILVGGYCLLYYRGLGLVTLGSLVIAGITTYAAMVLLGEAVGFTLSLAGIAGAIVAIGVTTDSFIVYFERIRDEIREGRTLRTALQTGWAKARGTILMADGVSLLSAIVLFVLSVDQVKGFAFTLGLTTVIDLIICFFFTHPIVTVLGRTRFWGEGRRGSGLEAEHMGVTESQLLGRRSRRSASRAKRTIESEEA
;
A
#
# COMPACT_ATOMS: atom_id res chain seq x y z
N ALA A 1 -14.04 25.98 27.57
CA ALA A 1 -15.12 26.75 26.93
C ALA A 1 -16.04 25.81 26.20
N ASP A 2 -17.31 26.15 26.12
CA ASP A 2 -18.35 25.38 25.42
C ASP A 2 -19.36 26.36 24.81
N SER A 3 -20.01 26.00 23.69
CA SER A 3 -20.99 26.81 23.02
C SER A 3 -22.38 26.15 23.07
N GLY A 4 -23.41 26.92 23.30
CA GLY A 4 -24.78 26.40 23.36
C GLY A 4 -25.82 27.49 23.35
N ILE A 5 -27.12 27.12 23.32
CA ILE A 5 -28.24 27.99 23.50
C ILE A 5 -28.77 27.75 24.93
N PRO A 6 -28.70 28.75 25.83
CA PRO A 6 -29.28 28.63 27.16
C PRO A 6 -30.80 28.47 27.09
N GLN A 7 -31.36 27.80 28.08
CA GLN A 7 -32.84 27.67 28.18
C GLN A 7 -33.49 29.06 28.24
N GLY A 8 -34.38 29.34 27.29
CA GLY A 8 -35.12 30.60 27.20
C GLY A 8 -34.44 31.70 26.37
N GLN A 9 -33.33 31.47 25.73
CA GLN A 9 -32.67 32.39 24.81
C GLN A 9 -32.72 31.89 23.36
N LEU A 10 -32.71 32.84 22.40
CA LEU A 10 -32.76 32.53 20.97
C LEU A 10 -31.39 32.66 20.27
N SER A 11 -30.36 33.04 21.03
CA SER A 11 -29.01 33.27 20.50
C SER A 11 -27.99 32.31 21.11
N TYR A 12 -26.97 31.95 20.32
CA TYR A 12 -25.85 31.16 20.79
C TYR A 12 -24.97 31.97 21.73
N VAL A 13 -24.47 31.33 22.78
CA VAL A 13 -23.51 31.92 23.73
C VAL A 13 -22.29 31.00 23.88
N VAL A 14 -21.21 31.58 24.38
CA VAL A 14 -20.00 30.84 24.73
C VAL A 14 -19.82 30.86 26.24
N ASN A 15 -19.86 29.69 26.86
CA ASN A 15 -19.67 29.53 28.30
C ASN A 15 -18.20 29.25 28.60
N LEU A 16 -17.65 30.01 29.54
CA LEU A 16 -16.27 29.87 30.02
C LEU A 16 -16.31 29.31 31.44
N LYS A 17 -15.41 28.36 31.71
CA LYS A 17 -15.15 27.84 33.06
C LYS A 17 -13.67 27.98 33.36
N PHE A 18 -13.37 28.67 34.44
CA PHE A 18 -11.99 28.94 34.88
C PHE A 18 -11.53 27.93 35.91
N ASN A 19 -10.25 27.66 35.91
CA ASN A 19 -9.59 26.96 37.02
C ASN A 19 -9.49 27.91 38.25
N SER A 20 -8.98 27.40 39.40
CA SER A 20 -8.89 28.17 40.63
C SER A 20 -8.10 29.49 40.48
N ILE A 21 -6.97 29.44 39.75
CA ILE A 21 -6.12 30.62 39.50
C ILE A 21 -6.88 31.64 38.60
N GLY A 22 -7.43 31.11 37.49
CA GLY A 22 -8.19 31.94 36.56
C GLY A 22 -9.45 32.57 37.21
N THR A 23 -10.13 31.83 38.10
CA THR A 23 -11.29 32.35 38.89
C THR A 23 -10.89 33.58 39.70
N THR A 24 -9.79 33.49 40.47
CA THR A 24 -9.28 34.61 41.29
C THR A 24 -8.89 35.79 40.39
N SER A 25 -8.05 35.58 39.38
CA SER A 25 -7.60 36.65 38.49
C SER A 25 -8.76 37.33 37.75
N PHE A 26 -9.76 36.53 37.31
CA PHE A 26 -10.92 37.06 36.59
C PHE A 26 -11.85 37.81 37.54
N SER A 27 -12.01 37.35 38.77
CA SER A 27 -12.79 38.04 39.82
C SER A 27 -12.17 39.42 40.13
N ASP A 28 -10.83 39.48 40.30
CA ASP A 28 -10.13 40.75 40.57
C ASP A 28 -10.27 41.71 39.38
N ALA A 29 -10.06 41.21 38.16
CA ALA A 29 -10.21 42.02 36.96
C ALA A 29 -11.62 42.55 36.79
N THR A 30 -12.64 41.72 37.00
CA THR A 30 -14.04 42.11 36.88
C THR A 30 -14.47 43.08 38.02
N THR A 31 -13.93 42.93 39.23
CA THR A 31 -14.12 43.88 40.33
C THR A 31 -13.66 45.30 39.94
N TYR A 32 -12.50 45.40 39.32
CA TYR A 32 -11.98 46.66 38.84
C TYR A 32 -12.82 47.28 37.70
N LEU A 33 -13.19 46.41 36.71
CA LEU A 33 -13.96 46.86 35.54
C LEU A 33 -15.42 47.25 35.90
N CYS A 34 -16.05 46.60 36.90
CA CYS A 34 -17.36 46.90 37.36
C CYS A 34 -17.50 48.32 37.96
N SER A 35 -16.39 48.88 38.44
CA SER A 35 -16.38 50.27 38.95
C SER A 35 -16.31 51.34 37.84
N LYS A 36 -16.12 50.90 36.57
CA LYS A 36 -15.95 51.83 35.44
C LYS A 36 -17.22 51.96 34.62
N MET A 37 -17.39 53.11 33.97
CA MET A 37 -18.46 53.36 33.02
C MET A 37 -18.06 52.97 31.60
N SER A 38 -19.08 52.67 30.76
CA SER A 38 -18.87 52.40 29.33
C SER A 38 -18.11 53.59 28.68
N PRO A 39 -17.11 53.36 27.81
CA PRO A 39 -16.62 52.08 27.29
C PRO A 39 -15.49 51.44 28.09
N GLN A 40 -15.14 51.96 29.27
CA GLN A 40 -13.98 51.49 30.08
C GLN A 40 -14.27 50.19 30.84
N ASN A 41 -15.50 49.71 30.85
CA ASN A 41 -15.95 48.48 31.49
C ASN A 41 -15.91 47.27 30.51
N GLN A 42 -15.06 47.31 29.53
CA GLN A 42 -14.85 46.22 28.54
C GLN A 42 -13.51 45.58 28.77
N PHE A 43 -13.39 44.27 28.45
CA PHE A 43 -12.12 43.60 28.35
C PHE A 43 -12.03 42.91 26.98
N ALA A 44 -10.82 42.79 26.45
CA ALA A 44 -10.57 42.17 25.18
C ALA A 44 -10.10 40.72 25.37
N VAL A 45 -10.69 39.81 24.67
CA VAL A 45 -10.16 38.45 24.47
C VAL A 45 -9.23 38.51 23.26
N VAL A 46 -7.93 38.39 23.49
CA VAL A 46 -6.88 38.51 22.46
C VAL A 46 -6.29 37.14 22.20
N LEU A 47 -6.22 36.74 20.93
CA LEU A 47 -5.52 35.55 20.46
C LEU A 47 -4.55 35.96 19.35
N ASP A 48 -3.29 35.59 19.47
CA ASP A 48 -2.21 35.92 18.49
C ASP A 48 -2.16 37.39 18.10
N GLY A 49 -2.37 38.28 19.09
CA GLY A 49 -2.36 39.72 18.86
C GLY A 49 -3.61 40.29 18.20
N LYS A 50 -4.59 39.45 17.88
CA LYS A 50 -5.90 39.85 17.30
C LYS A 50 -7.00 39.80 18.36
N VAL A 51 -7.78 40.88 18.47
CA VAL A 51 -8.96 40.89 19.32
C VAL A 51 -10.08 40.01 18.70
N ILE A 52 -10.42 38.93 19.38
CA ILE A 52 -11.47 38.00 18.94
C ILE A 52 -12.85 38.43 19.45
N SER A 53 -12.90 38.94 20.68
CA SER A 53 -14.13 39.45 21.28
C SER A 53 -13.78 40.52 22.30
N SER A 54 -14.71 41.48 22.49
CA SER A 54 -14.54 42.51 23.50
C SER A 54 -15.88 42.73 24.28
N PRO A 55 -16.22 41.74 25.14
CA PRO A 55 -17.46 41.81 25.90
C PRO A 55 -17.45 42.95 26.92
N GLN A 56 -18.62 43.56 27.12
CA GLN A 56 -18.86 44.61 28.11
C GLN A 56 -19.41 43.98 29.38
N LEU A 57 -18.89 44.42 30.54
CA LEU A 57 -19.47 44.11 31.84
C LEU A 57 -20.58 45.12 32.16
N ASN A 58 -21.60 44.68 32.87
CA ASN A 58 -22.78 45.51 33.19
C ASN A 58 -23.71 45.85 32.01
N GLY A 59 -23.67 45.03 30.92
CA GLY A 59 -24.71 45.09 29.91
C GLY A 59 -26.06 44.53 30.43
N ASP A 60 -27.14 44.66 29.66
CA ASP A 60 -28.54 44.27 29.97
C ASP A 60 -28.75 42.78 30.32
N THR A 61 -27.72 42.01 30.55
CA THR A 61 -27.73 40.53 30.70
C THR A 61 -27.92 40.04 32.14
N GLY A 62 -28.12 40.96 33.12
CA GLY A 62 -28.38 40.57 34.51
C GLY A 62 -27.26 39.84 35.23
N ALA A 63 -26.03 39.83 34.65
CA ALA A 63 -24.89 39.19 35.28
C ALA A 63 -24.46 39.99 36.52
N SER A 64 -24.31 39.31 37.66
CA SER A 64 -23.78 39.91 38.88
C SER A 64 -22.34 40.38 38.66
N CYS A 65 -22.11 41.62 38.97
CA CYS A 65 -20.76 42.22 38.90
C CYS A 65 -20.28 42.47 40.35
N PRO A 66 -19.12 41.98 40.75
CA PRO A 66 -18.11 41.21 40.00
C PRO A 66 -18.49 39.72 39.76
N ILE A 67 -17.82 39.07 38.78
CA ILE A 67 -18.08 37.67 38.45
C ILE A 67 -17.18 36.79 39.31
N ASN A 68 -17.73 36.23 40.38
CA ASN A 68 -16.96 35.45 41.37
C ASN A 68 -17.16 33.94 41.26
N GLY A 69 -18.02 33.45 40.40
CA GLY A 69 -18.41 32.03 40.33
C GLY A 69 -17.49 31.12 39.56
N GLY A 70 -16.40 31.64 39.00
CA GLY A 70 -15.50 30.84 38.15
C GLY A 70 -16.11 30.46 36.79
N GLU A 71 -17.28 30.97 36.48
CA GLU A 71 -17.96 30.78 35.19
C GLU A 71 -18.33 32.15 34.61
N ALA A 72 -18.16 32.32 33.31
CA ALA A 72 -18.57 33.52 32.58
C ALA A 72 -19.21 33.14 31.27
N GLN A 73 -20.14 34.00 30.80
CA GLN A 73 -20.83 33.78 29.55
C GLN A 73 -20.58 34.97 28.62
N ILE A 74 -20.13 34.68 27.40
CA ILE A 74 -20.02 35.66 26.33
C ILE A 74 -21.29 35.56 25.49
N SER A 75 -22.10 36.62 25.53
CA SER A 75 -23.30 36.75 24.71
C SER A 75 -23.05 37.74 23.58
N GLY A 76 -23.78 37.58 22.47
CA GLY A 76 -23.69 38.46 21.30
C GLY A 76 -24.48 37.90 20.12
N HIS A 77 -24.31 38.50 18.96
CA HIS A 77 -24.97 38.01 17.74
C HIS A 77 -24.16 36.83 17.13
N PHE A 78 -24.09 35.73 17.87
CA PHE A 78 -23.38 34.55 17.41
C PHE A 78 -24.29 33.65 16.57
N THR A 79 -23.76 33.18 15.45
CA THR A 79 -24.28 32.01 14.74
C THR A 79 -23.76 30.73 15.42
N GLN A 80 -24.34 29.59 15.11
CA GLN A 80 -23.86 28.29 15.63
C GLN A 80 -22.36 28.10 15.35
N ASN A 81 -21.92 28.38 14.13
CA ASN A 81 -20.54 28.20 13.72
C ASN A 81 -19.60 29.18 14.43
N SER A 82 -19.93 30.47 14.48
CA SER A 82 -19.09 31.49 15.14
C SER A 82 -18.97 31.28 16.66
N ALA A 83 -20.01 30.78 17.32
CA ALA A 83 -19.95 30.42 18.73
C ALA A 83 -19.06 29.19 18.98
N ALA A 84 -19.18 28.15 18.11
CA ALA A 84 -18.36 26.97 18.19
C ALA A 84 -16.89 27.26 17.91
N ASP A 85 -16.57 28.09 16.92
CA ASP A 85 -15.23 28.52 16.60
C ASP A 85 -14.59 29.28 17.77
N LEU A 86 -15.30 30.23 18.36
CA LEU A 86 -14.83 30.98 19.51
C LEU A 86 -14.62 30.06 20.73
N ALA A 87 -15.53 29.12 20.98
CA ALA A 87 -15.40 28.15 22.06
C ALA A 87 -14.20 27.25 21.89
N ASN A 88 -13.93 26.79 20.67
CA ASN A 88 -12.77 25.97 20.34
C ASN A 88 -11.46 26.76 20.55
N VAL A 89 -11.38 27.97 20.04
CA VAL A 89 -10.24 28.87 20.25
C VAL A 89 -9.96 29.08 21.73
N LEU A 90 -10.99 29.33 22.54
CA LEU A 90 -10.85 29.56 23.97
C LEU A 90 -10.56 28.29 24.77
N LYS A 91 -10.93 27.12 24.27
CA LYS A 91 -10.71 25.82 24.90
C LYS A 91 -9.28 25.30 24.67
N TYR A 92 -8.78 25.43 23.46
CA TYR A 92 -7.51 24.83 23.05
C TYR A 92 -6.37 25.84 22.99
N GLY A 93 -6.67 27.14 23.06
CA GLY A 93 -5.69 28.22 22.92
C GLY A 93 -5.24 28.38 21.47
N ALA A 94 -4.27 29.28 21.27
CA ALA A 94 -3.53 29.35 20.02
C ALA A 94 -2.68 28.09 19.89
N LEU A 95 -2.89 27.30 18.85
CA LEU A 95 -1.99 26.22 18.54
C LEU A 95 -0.62 26.82 18.19
N PRO A 96 0.47 26.40 18.85
CA PRO A 96 1.80 26.98 18.60
C PRO A 96 2.38 26.62 17.22
N LEU A 97 1.62 25.87 16.42
CA LEU A 97 1.97 25.41 15.08
C LEU A 97 0.83 25.76 14.12
N SER A 98 1.18 26.37 12.99
CA SER A 98 0.28 26.46 11.85
C SER A 98 0.23 25.10 11.17
N PHE A 99 -0.93 24.47 11.12
CA PHE A 99 -1.12 23.27 10.33
C PHE A 99 -1.61 23.69 8.94
N ASP A 100 -0.78 23.42 7.93
CA ASP A 100 -1.23 23.47 6.55
C ASP A 100 -1.84 22.13 6.20
N ILE A 101 -3.07 22.16 5.67
CA ILE A 101 -3.73 20.97 5.16
C ILE A 101 -3.02 20.57 3.88
N SER A 102 -2.21 19.53 3.95
CA SER A 102 -1.40 19.06 2.83
C SER A 102 -2.25 18.35 1.76
N SER A 103 -3.30 17.64 2.17
CA SER A 103 -4.31 17.08 1.26
C SER A 103 -5.59 16.74 2.01
N VAL A 104 -6.73 16.85 1.33
CA VAL A 104 -8.04 16.39 1.81
C VAL A 104 -8.61 15.45 0.76
N ASP A 105 -8.50 14.16 0.98
CA ASP A 105 -9.12 13.14 0.13
C ASP A 105 -10.53 12.81 0.65
N ASN A 106 -11.55 13.36 -0.02
CA ASN A 106 -12.95 12.98 0.20
C ASN A 106 -13.28 11.75 -0.66
N ILE A 107 -13.13 10.57 -0.11
CA ILE A 107 -13.53 9.32 -0.79
C ILE A 107 -14.92 8.93 -0.31
N SER A 108 -15.90 8.96 -1.20
CA SER A 108 -17.24 8.44 -0.89
C SER A 108 -17.14 6.91 -0.75
N PRO A 109 -17.80 6.31 0.27
CA PRO A 109 -17.78 4.84 0.48
C PRO A 109 -18.26 4.05 -0.74
N THR A 110 -19.17 4.60 -1.52
CA THR A 110 -19.70 3.99 -2.75
C THR A 110 -18.67 3.96 -3.86
N LEU A 111 -17.92 5.04 -4.08
CA LEU A 111 -16.86 5.10 -5.08
C LEU A 111 -15.71 4.16 -4.74
N GLY A 112 -15.32 4.06 -3.47
CA GLY A 112 -14.28 3.13 -3.05
C GLY A 112 -14.64 1.66 -3.30
N GLY A 113 -15.90 1.27 -3.06
CA GLY A 113 -16.39 -0.08 -3.32
C GLY A 113 -16.45 -0.42 -4.81
N GLU A 114 -16.89 0.51 -5.66
CA GLU A 114 -16.92 0.31 -7.12
C GLU A 114 -15.52 0.22 -7.72
N GLN A 115 -14.59 1.04 -7.27
CA GLN A 115 -13.19 1.02 -7.70
C GLN A 115 -12.50 -0.27 -7.31
N LEU A 116 -12.70 -0.76 -6.09
CA LEU A 116 -12.16 -2.04 -5.63
C LEU A 116 -12.70 -3.19 -6.48
N ARG A 117 -14.01 -3.21 -6.75
CA ARG A 117 -14.63 -4.24 -7.59
C ARG A 117 -14.07 -4.21 -9.01
N ALA A 118 -13.96 -3.03 -9.63
CA ALA A 118 -13.37 -2.88 -10.95
C ALA A 118 -11.91 -3.34 -10.99
N GLY A 119 -11.13 -3.01 -9.96
CA GLY A 119 -9.75 -3.43 -9.80
C GLY A 119 -9.60 -4.95 -9.66
N ILE A 120 -10.45 -5.61 -8.86
CA ILE A 120 -10.46 -7.07 -8.72
C ILE A 120 -10.78 -7.73 -10.06
N ILE A 121 -11.80 -7.24 -10.78
CA ILE A 121 -12.17 -7.77 -12.09
C ILE A 121 -11.00 -7.62 -13.07
N ALA A 122 -10.39 -6.44 -13.15
CA ALA A 122 -9.24 -6.20 -14.02
C ALA A 122 -8.04 -7.09 -13.65
N GLY A 123 -7.76 -7.29 -12.36
CA GLY A 123 -6.73 -8.19 -11.87
C GLY A 123 -6.98 -9.65 -12.25
N ILE A 124 -8.21 -10.14 -12.13
CA ILE A 124 -8.61 -11.49 -12.53
C ILE A 124 -8.45 -11.66 -14.05
N ILE A 125 -8.90 -10.69 -14.84
CA ILE A 125 -8.73 -10.72 -16.30
C ILE A 125 -7.24 -10.75 -16.67
N GLY A 126 -6.41 -9.89 -16.05
CA GLY A 126 -4.97 -9.87 -16.24
C GLY A 126 -4.32 -11.21 -15.90
N LEU A 127 -4.70 -11.82 -14.76
CA LEU A 127 -4.21 -13.12 -14.34
C LEU A 127 -4.61 -14.24 -15.32
N ILE A 128 -5.84 -14.23 -15.83
CA ILE A 128 -6.31 -15.20 -16.82
C ILE A 128 -5.55 -15.05 -18.14
N LEU A 129 -5.35 -13.83 -18.62
CA LEU A 129 -4.61 -13.56 -19.87
C LEU A 129 -3.14 -14.00 -19.76
N VAL A 130 -2.46 -13.56 -18.70
CA VAL A 130 -1.05 -13.91 -18.46
C VAL A 130 -0.90 -15.40 -18.19
N GLY A 131 -1.77 -15.98 -17.35
CA GLY A 131 -1.76 -17.40 -17.04
C GLY A 131 -2.05 -18.24 -18.28
N GLY A 132 -3.03 -17.85 -19.10
CA GLY A 132 -3.34 -18.49 -20.37
C GLY A 132 -2.15 -18.46 -21.34
N TYR A 133 -1.52 -17.29 -21.47
CA TYR A 133 -0.30 -17.15 -22.29
C TYR A 133 0.81 -18.07 -21.80
N CYS A 134 1.09 -18.07 -20.50
CA CYS A 134 2.13 -18.94 -19.91
C CYS A 134 1.81 -20.43 -20.07
N LEU A 135 0.56 -20.84 -19.94
CA LEU A 135 0.15 -22.23 -20.15
C LEU A 135 0.29 -22.66 -21.61
N LEU A 136 -0.07 -21.78 -22.55
CA LEU A 136 0.06 -22.09 -23.98
C LEU A 136 1.54 -22.17 -24.41
N TYR A 137 2.37 -21.25 -23.93
CA TYR A 137 3.77 -21.15 -24.34
C TYR A 137 4.70 -22.09 -23.57
N TYR A 138 4.55 -22.15 -22.24
CA TYR A 138 5.41 -22.94 -21.35
C TYR A 138 4.78 -24.28 -20.91
N ARG A 139 3.52 -24.52 -21.25
CA ARG A 139 2.80 -25.76 -20.93
C ARG A 139 2.90 -26.11 -19.43
N GLY A 140 3.51 -27.25 -19.08
CA GLY A 140 3.66 -27.69 -17.69
C GLY A 140 4.44 -26.72 -16.79
N LEU A 141 5.44 -26.01 -17.30
CA LEU A 141 6.11 -24.93 -16.55
C LEU A 141 5.20 -23.74 -16.30
N GLY A 142 4.21 -23.48 -17.17
CA GLY A 142 3.19 -22.47 -16.96
C GLY A 142 2.34 -22.70 -15.71
N LEU A 143 2.16 -23.96 -15.26
CA LEU A 143 1.50 -24.26 -13.98
C LEU A 143 2.31 -23.74 -12.78
N VAL A 144 3.64 -23.79 -12.86
CA VAL A 144 4.51 -23.24 -11.83
C VAL A 144 4.36 -21.74 -11.78
N THR A 145 4.33 -21.07 -12.94
CA THR A 145 4.07 -19.60 -13.02
C THR A 145 2.73 -19.25 -12.38
N LEU A 146 1.66 -19.97 -12.71
CA LEU A 146 0.34 -19.74 -12.10
C LEU A 146 0.38 -19.93 -10.59
N GLY A 147 1.01 -20.99 -10.09
CA GLY A 147 1.17 -21.23 -8.66
C GLY A 147 1.94 -20.09 -7.98
N SER A 148 3.03 -19.63 -8.60
CA SER A 148 3.83 -18.52 -8.11
C SER A 148 3.04 -17.21 -8.09
N LEU A 149 2.25 -16.90 -9.14
CA LEU A 149 1.40 -15.70 -9.21
C LEU A 149 0.30 -15.72 -8.16
N VAL A 150 -0.33 -16.87 -7.90
CA VAL A 150 -1.35 -17.01 -6.84
C VAL A 150 -0.72 -16.75 -5.47
N ILE A 151 0.44 -17.32 -5.19
CA ILE A 151 1.15 -17.09 -3.93
C ILE A 151 1.59 -15.63 -3.82
N ALA A 152 2.09 -15.02 -4.91
CA ALA A 152 2.42 -13.60 -4.97
C ALA A 152 1.20 -12.72 -4.62
N GLY A 153 0.05 -13.02 -5.21
CA GLY A 153 -1.20 -12.31 -4.93
C GLY A 153 -1.63 -12.43 -3.47
N ILE A 154 -1.62 -13.64 -2.92
CA ILE A 154 -1.97 -13.89 -1.50
C ILE A 154 -0.99 -13.16 -0.57
N THR A 155 0.32 -13.26 -0.83
CA THR A 155 1.35 -12.61 0.00
C THR A 155 1.25 -11.09 -0.09
N THR A 156 1.02 -10.55 -1.28
CA THR A 156 0.81 -9.11 -1.49
C THR A 156 -0.43 -8.62 -0.75
N TYR A 157 -1.55 -9.34 -0.85
CA TYR A 157 -2.77 -9.01 -0.11
C TYR A 157 -2.54 -9.03 1.40
N ALA A 158 -1.90 -10.10 1.92
CA ALA A 158 -1.58 -10.20 3.34
C ALA A 158 -0.65 -9.07 3.81
N ALA A 159 0.37 -8.71 3.02
CA ALA A 159 1.27 -7.61 3.32
C ALA A 159 0.54 -6.25 3.34
N MET A 160 -0.38 -6.02 2.40
CA MET A 160 -1.19 -4.79 2.38
C MET A 160 -2.10 -4.68 3.60
N VAL A 161 -2.75 -5.78 4.03
CA VAL A 161 -3.61 -5.81 5.22
C VAL A 161 -2.78 -5.52 6.48
N LEU A 162 -1.63 -6.17 6.64
CA LEU A 162 -0.74 -5.95 7.78
C LEU A 162 -0.21 -4.52 7.85
N LEU A 163 0.17 -3.94 6.70
CA LEU A 163 0.63 -2.55 6.63
C LEU A 163 -0.51 -1.56 6.84
N GLY A 164 -1.73 -1.88 6.40
CA GLY A 164 -2.92 -1.09 6.69
C GLY A 164 -3.16 -0.95 8.19
N GLU A 165 -3.03 -2.05 8.94
CA GLU A 165 -3.21 -2.05 10.40
C GLU A 165 -2.04 -1.38 11.13
N ALA A 166 -0.80 -1.62 10.69
CA ALA A 166 0.41 -1.14 11.37
C ALA A 166 0.74 0.34 11.13
N VAL A 167 0.51 0.84 9.91
CA VAL A 167 0.96 2.18 9.46
C VAL A 167 -0.20 3.05 8.97
N GLY A 168 -1.44 2.53 8.98
CA GLY A 168 -2.61 3.24 8.45
C GLY A 168 -2.61 3.35 6.92
N PHE A 169 -1.94 2.45 6.22
CA PHE A 169 -1.91 2.44 4.76
C PHE A 169 -3.30 2.17 4.19
N THR A 170 -3.80 3.08 3.36
CA THR A 170 -5.06 2.92 2.64
C THR A 170 -4.80 2.59 1.17
N LEU A 171 -5.47 1.55 0.68
CA LEU A 171 -5.33 1.14 -0.71
C LEU A 171 -6.08 2.13 -1.62
N SER A 172 -5.34 2.93 -2.37
CA SER A 172 -5.87 3.84 -3.38
C SER A 172 -6.11 3.13 -4.72
N LEU A 173 -6.89 3.75 -5.62
CA LEU A 173 -7.08 3.25 -6.98
C LEU A 173 -5.75 3.07 -7.73
N ALA A 174 -4.83 4.02 -7.55
CA ALA A 174 -3.49 3.94 -8.12
C ALA A 174 -2.68 2.78 -7.52
N GLY A 175 -2.87 2.47 -6.22
CA GLY A 175 -2.28 1.28 -5.59
C GLY A 175 -2.81 -0.02 -6.19
N ILE A 176 -4.11 -0.10 -6.48
CA ILE A 176 -4.70 -1.25 -7.19
C ILE A 176 -4.09 -1.39 -8.60
N ALA A 177 -3.95 -0.27 -9.33
CA ALA A 177 -3.30 -0.28 -10.64
C ALA A 177 -1.85 -0.78 -10.55
N GLY A 178 -1.09 -0.36 -9.52
CA GLY A 178 0.25 -0.86 -9.24
C GLY A 178 0.29 -2.38 -9.03
N ALA A 179 -0.66 -2.93 -8.29
CA ALA A 179 -0.79 -4.37 -8.08
C ALA A 179 -1.10 -5.14 -9.38
N ILE A 180 -1.90 -4.56 -10.28
CA ILE A 180 -2.20 -5.17 -11.59
C ILE A 180 -0.95 -5.16 -12.48
N VAL A 181 -0.22 -4.06 -12.52
CA VAL A 181 1.04 -3.95 -13.28
C VAL A 181 2.08 -4.95 -12.76
N ALA A 182 2.11 -5.18 -11.45
CA ALA A 182 3.01 -6.14 -10.84
C ALA A 182 2.81 -7.58 -11.36
N ILE A 183 1.60 -8.00 -11.76
CA ILE A 183 1.35 -9.30 -12.38
C ILE A 183 2.23 -9.48 -13.63
N GLY A 184 2.34 -8.41 -14.44
CA GLY A 184 3.20 -8.42 -15.63
C GLY A 184 4.67 -8.50 -15.28
N VAL A 185 5.14 -7.69 -14.33
CA VAL A 185 6.54 -7.64 -13.88
C VAL A 185 6.97 -8.98 -13.28
N THR A 186 6.16 -9.54 -12.37
CA THR A 186 6.39 -10.87 -11.79
C THR A 186 6.50 -11.97 -12.85
N THR A 187 5.64 -11.91 -13.87
CA THR A 187 5.67 -12.89 -14.96
C THR A 187 6.95 -12.80 -15.79
N ASP A 188 7.48 -11.60 -16.01
CA ASP A 188 8.71 -11.39 -16.77
C ASP A 188 9.90 -12.08 -16.10
N SER A 189 10.02 -12.02 -14.79
CA SER A 189 11.04 -12.70 -14.00
C SER A 189 11.01 -14.23 -14.23
N PHE A 190 9.82 -14.83 -14.31
CA PHE A 190 9.68 -16.28 -14.58
C PHE A 190 10.02 -16.61 -16.03
N ILE A 191 9.64 -15.78 -16.98
CA ILE A 191 9.96 -15.93 -18.39
C ILE A 191 11.49 -15.92 -18.57
N VAL A 192 12.19 -14.96 -17.98
CA VAL A 192 13.66 -14.89 -18.02
C VAL A 192 14.28 -16.18 -17.48
N TYR A 193 13.78 -16.69 -16.35
CA TYR A 193 14.32 -17.93 -15.79
C TYR A 193 14.08 -19.15 -16.70
N PHE A 194 12.88 -19.31 -17.25
CA PHE A 194 12.55 -20.43 -18.12
C PHE A 194 13.30 -20.38 -19.46
N GLU A 195 13.45 -19.20 -20.04
CA GLU A 195 14.24 -19.07 -21.27
C GLU A 195 15.73 -19.40 -21.02
N ARG A 196 16.28 -19.02 -19.88
CA ARG A 196 17.65 -19.43 -19.53
C ARG A 196 17.80 -20.94 -19.37
N ILE A 197 16.81 -21.61 -18.80
CA ILE A 197 16.80 -23.09 -18.75
C ILE A 197 16.76 -23.67 -20.17
N ARG A 198 15.92 -23.14 -21.05
CA ARG A 198 15.81 -23.59 -22.44
C ARG A 198 17.11 -23.36 -23.23
N ASP A 199 17.73 -22.21 -23.05
CA ASP A 199 19.01 -21.89 -23.70
C ASP A 199 20.09 -22.90 -23.29
N GLU A 200 20.21 -23.21 -22.00
CA GLU A 200 21.16 -24.19 -21.49
C GLU A 200 20.92 -25.61 -22.05
N ILE A 201 19.65 -25.98 -22.26
CA ILE A 201 19.31 -27.26 -22.89
C ILE A 201 19.69 -27.25 -24.38
N ARG A 202 19.43 -26.15 -25.09
CA ARG A 202 19.83 -25.98 -26.50
C ARG A 202 21.33 -26.01 -26.68
N GLU A 203 22.11 -25.53 -25.71
CA GLU A 203 23.58 -25.66 -25.65
C GLU A 203 24.03 -27.12 -25.40
N GLY A 204 23.11 -28.07 -25.24
CA GLY A 204 23.43 -29.50 -25.11
C GLY A 204 23.68 -29.95 -23.68
N ARG A 205 23.32 -29.17 -22.68
CA ARG A 205 23.38 -29.55 -21.27
C ARG A 205 22.22 -30.47 -20.90
N THR A 206 22.43 -31.34 -19.94
CA THR A 206 21.34 -32.17 -19.40
C THR A 206 20.40 -31.31 -18.61
N LEU A 207 19.13 -31.70 -18.54
CA LEU A 207 18.08 -30.94 -17.82
C LEU A 207 18.49 -30.56 -16.37
N ARG A 208 19.08 -31.50 -15.63
CA ARG A 208 19.55 -31.21 -14.25
C ARG A 208 20.62 -30.13 -14.20
N THR A 209 21.56 -30.15 -15.14
CA THR A 209 22.58 -29.12 -15.22
C THR A 209 22.01 -27.81 -15.70
N ALA A 210 21.12 -27.86 -16.70
CA ALA A 210 20.43 -26.70 -17.24
C ALA A 210 19.59 -25.94 -16.18
N LEU A 211 18.93 -26.64 -15.28
CA LEU A 211 18.20 -26.03 -14.16
C LEU A 211 19.13 -25.23 -13.22
N GLN A 212 20.30 -25.77 -12.92
CA GLN A 212 21.27 -25.11 -12.02
C GLN A 212 22.00 -23.96 -12.70
N THR A 213 22.52 -24.18 -13.93
CA THR A 213 23.24 -23.15 -14.66
C THR A 213 22.33 -22.05 -15.19
N GLY A 214 21.12 -22.42 -15.62
CA GLY A 214 20.07 -21.47 -16.03
C GLY A 214 19.69 -20.53 -14.87
N TRP A 215 19.52 -21.09 -13.66
CA TRP A 215 19.29 -20.28 -12.46
C TRP A 215 20.47 -19.36 -12.15
N ALA A 216 21.68 -19.87 -12.19
CA ALA A 216 22.88 -19.07 -11.91
C ALA A 216 23.02 -17.86 -12.85
N LYS A 217 22.60 -18.03 -14.14
CA LYS A 217 22.57 -16.94 -15.12
C LYS A 217 21.34 -16.04 -14.95
N ALA A 218 20.15 -16.62 -14.73
CA ALA A 218 18.89 -15.88 -14.61
C ALA A 218 18.83 -14.97 -13.38
N ARG A 219 19.29 -15.46 -12.22
CA ARG A 219 19.21 -14.71 -10.94
C ARG A 219 19.86 -13.33 -11.01
N GLY A 220 20.98 -13.20 -11.74
CA GLY A 220 21.65 -11.91 -11.91
C GLY A 220 20.81 -10.92 -12.74
N THR A 221 20.21 -11.41 -13.82
CA THR A 221 19.34 -10.61 -14.69
C THR A 221 18.07 -10.18 -13.95
N ILE A 222 17.42 -11.09 -13.22
CA ILE A 222 16.22 -10.81 -12.41
C ILE A 222 16.54 -9.77 -11.33
N LEU A 223 17.61 -9.97 -10.55
CA LEU A 223 18.01 -9.01 -9.51
C LEU A 223 18.29 -7.61 -10.06
N MET A 224 18.90 -7.53 -11.27
CA MET A 224 19.14 -6.23 -11.89
C MET A 224 17.85 -5.58 -12.38
N ALA A 225 16.95 -6.32 -13.03
CA ALA A 225 15.67 -5.80 -13.54
C ALA A 225 14.77 -5.33 -12.39
N ASP A 226 14.60 -6.19 -11.37
CA ASP A 226 13.77 -5.86 -10.20
C ASP A 226 14.44 -4.77 -9.35
N GLY A 227 15.77 -4.73 -9.29
CA GLY A 227 16.51 -3.65 -8.65
C GLY A 227 16.25 -2.29 -9.29
N VAL A 228 16.22 -2.22 -10.62
CA VAL A 228 15.88 -0.99 -11.35
C VAL A 228 14.40 -0.62 -11.11
N SER A 229 13.49 -1.59 -11.13
CA SER A 229 12.07 -1.37 -10.84
C SER A 229 11.87 -0.86 -9.41
N LEU A 230 12.55 -1.46 -8.43
CA LEU A 230 12.52 -1.05 -7.03
C LEU A 230 13.09 0.37 -6.83
N LEU A 231 14.22 0.67 -7.47
CA LEU A 231 14.81 2.01 -7.45
C LEU A 231 13.84 3.05 -8.02
N SER A 232 13.21 2.74 -9.16
CA SER A 232 12.20 3.60 -9.78
C SER A 232 11.00 3.81 -8.85
N ALA A 233 10.52 2.75 -8.18
CA ALA A 233 9.44 2.84 -7.21
C ALA A 233 9.83 3.71 -5.99
N ILE A 234 11.05 3.59 -5.48
CA ILE A 234 11.55 4.43 -4.37
C ILE A 234 11.62 5.90 -4.78
N VAL A 235 12.21 6.20 -5.94
CA VAL A 235 12.30 7.58 -6.45
C VAL A 235 10.91 8.17 -6.63
N LEU A 236 10.00 7.40 -7.24
CA LEU A 236 8.62 7.84 -7.44
C LEU A 236 7.91 8.05 -6.09
N PHE A 237 8.11 7.18 -5.10
CA PHE A 237 7.51 7.29 -3.77
C PHE A 237 7.98 8.55 -3.02
N VAL A 238 9.26 8.90 -3.14
CA VAL A 238 9.85 10.07 -2.46
C VAL A 238 9.44 11.39 -3.13
N LEU A 239 9.42 11.41 -4.47
CA LEU A 239 9.20 12.65 -5.22
C LEU A 239 7.72 12.92 -5.55
N SER A 240 6.84 11.92 -5.48
CA SER A 240 5.44 12.08 -5.85
C SER A 240 4.56 12.47 -4.67
N VAL A 241 3.35 12.91 -5.01
CA VAL A 241 2.30 13.28 -4.07
C VAL A 241 1.09 12.36 -4.22
N ASP A 242 0.34 12.20 -3.13
CA ASP A 242 -0.99 11.56 -3.06
C ASP A 242 -1.13 10.20 -3.79
N GLN A 243 -1.92 10.15 -4.84
CA GLN A 243 -2.29 8.91 -5.53
C GLN A 243 -1.10 8.21 -6.17
N VAL A 244 -0.16 8.96 -6.76
CA VAL A 244 1.03 8.40 -7.40
C VAL A 244 1.94 7.74 -6.36
N LYS A 245 1.98 8.26 -5.14
CA LYS A 245 2.71 7.68 -4.00
C LYS A 245 2.16 6.30 -3.64
N GLY A 246 0.83 6.13 -3.67
CA GLY A 246 0.18 4.83 -3.47
C GLY A 246 0.55 3.80 -4.54
N PHE A 247 0.60 4.21 -5.81
CA PHE A 247 1.09 3.37 -6.91
C PHE A 247 2.53 2.93 -6.70
N ALA A 248 3.42 3.89 -6.43
CA ALA A 248 4.85 3.63 -6.22
C ALA A 248 5.10 2.68 -5.05
N PHE A 249 4.38 2.88 -3.93
CA PHE A 249 4.47 2.00 -2.77
C PHE A 249 4.06 0.56 -3.12
N THR A 250 2.92 0.40 -3.78
CA THR A 250 2.43 -0.94 -4.16
C THR A 250 3.38 -1.62 -5.15
N LEU A 251 3.89 -0.89 -6.15
CA LEU A 251 4.86 -1.42 -7.10
C LEU A 251 6.15 -1.86 -6.41
N GLY A 252 6.68 -1.05 -5.48
CA GLY A 252 7.88 -1.41 -4.72
C GLY A 252 7.65 -2.62 -3.82
N LEU A 253 6.53 -2.68 -3.10
CA LEU A 253 6.16 -3.80 -2.25
C LEU A 253 6.04 -5.10 -3.05
N THR A 254 5.33 -5.06 -4.18
CA THR A 254 5.15 -6.24 -5.05
C THR A 254 6.46 -6.71 -5.67
N THR A 255 7.36 -5.80 -6.05
CA THR A 255 8.69 -6.15 -6.56
C THR A 255 9.53 -6.88 -5.50
N VAL A 256 9.50 -6.45 -4.25
CA VAL A 256 10.17 -7.16 -3.14
C VAL A 256 9.57 -8.55 -2.93
N ILE A 257 8.24 -8.66 -2.94
CA ILE A 257 7.53 -9.93 -2.81
C ILE A 257 7.88 -10.87 -3.97
N ASP A 258 7.96 -10.35 -5.19
CA ASP A 258 8.35 -11.11 -6.37
C ASP A 258 9.75 -11.74 -6.23
N LEU A 259 10.73 -10.95 -5.82
CA LEU A 259 12.08 -11.47 -5.52
C LEU A 259 12.03 -12.60 -4.48
N ILE A 260 11.31 -12.41 -3.39
CA ILE A 260 11.17 -13.44 -2.35
C ILE A 260 10.58 -14.71 -2.94
N ILE A 261 9.50 -14.62 -3.71
CA ILE A 261 8.81 -15.76 -4.30
C ILE A 261 9.67 -16.42 -5.37
N CYS A 262 10.35 -15.66 -6.21
CA CYS A 262 11.24 -16.19 -7.23
C CYS A 262 12.37 -17.04 -6.62
N PHE A 263 12.99 -16.57 -5.55
CA PHE A 263 14.11 -17.23 -4.88
C PHE A 263 13.69 -18.39 -3.97
N PHE A 264 12.63 -18.21 -3.19
CA PHE A 264 12.25 -19.16 -2.14
C PHE A 264 11.14 -20.13 -2.55
N PHE A 265 10.36 -19.82 -3.58
CA PHE A 265 9.29 -20.69 -4.04
C PHE A 265 9.55 -21.20 -5.47
N THR A 266 9.66 -20.30 -6.46
CA THR A 266 9.72 -20.68 -7.87
C THR A 266 10.95 -21.51 -8.21
N HIS A 267 12.13 -21.05 -7.84
CA HIS A 267 13.37 -21.79 -8.10
C HIS A 267 13.41 -23.18 -7.41
N PRO A 268 13.10 -23.32 -6.10
CA PRO A 268 13.04 -24.62 -5.45
C PRO A 268 12.03 -25.57 -6.10
N ILE A 269 10.83 -25.10 -6.42
CA ILE A 269 9.80 -25.92 -7.06
C ILE A 269 10.23 -26.41 -8.43
N VAL A 270 10.75 -25.54 -9.30
CA VAL A 270 11.26 -25.93 -10.62
C VAL A 270 12.37 -26.96 -10.48
N THR A 271 13.25 -26.80 -9.49
CA THR A 271 14.34 -27.76 -9.21
C THR A 271 13.80 -29.12 -8.74
N VAL A 272 12.78 -29.13 -7.89
CA VAL A 272 12.13 -30.37 -7.41
C VAL A 272 11.38 -31.05 -8.56
N LEU A 273 10.60 -30.28 -9.33
CA LEU A 273 9.85 -30.80 -10.47
C LEU A 273 10.81 -31.40 -11.53
N GLY A 274 11.95 -30.80 -11.78
CA GLY A 274 12.97 -31.31 -12.69
C GLY A 274 13.59 -32.65 -12.24
N ARG A 275 13.36 -33.07 -10.98
CA ARG A 275 13.75 -34.41 -10.49
C ARG A 275 12.68 -35.48 -10.70
N THR A 276 11.45 -35.06 -10.97
CA THR A 276 10.33 -35.99 -11.23
C THR A 276 10.45 -36.58 -12.63
N ARG A 277 9.87 -37.77 -12.85
CA ARG A 277 9.89 -38.41 -14.16
C ARG A 277 9.18 -37.63 -15.25
N PHE A 278 8.11 -36.89 -14.91
CA PHE A 278 7.31 -36.16 -15.87
C PHE A 278 8.09 -35.00 -16.50
N TRP A 279 8.71 -34.15 -15.67
CA TRP A 279 9.50 -33.02 -16.13
C TRP A 279 10.95 -33.42 -16.46
N GLY A 280 11.54 -34.32 -15.65
CA GLY A 280 12.93 -34.74 -15.78
C GLY A 280 13.24 -35.57 -17.04
N GLU A 281 12.23 -36.25 -17.60
CA GLU A 281 12.33 -36.98 -18.86
C GLU A 281 11.83 -36.17 -20.07
N GLY A 282 11.34 -34.93 -19.87
CA GLY A 282 10.84 -34.07 -20.94
C GLY A 282 9.60 -34.64 -21.65
N ARG A 283 8.67 -35.25 -20.89
CA ARG A 283 7.44 -35.82 -21.47
C ARG A 283 6.58 -34.78 -22.14
N ARG A 284 5.76 -35.20 -23.12
CA ARG A 284 4.78 -34.31 -23.78
C ARG A 284 3.91 -33.59 -22.77
N GLY A 285 3.81 -32.24 -22.90
CA GLY A 285 3.08 -31.38 -21.99
C GLY A 285 3.90 -30.82 -20.82
N SER A 286 5.16 -31.23 -20.62
CA SER A 286 6.02 -30.73 -19.55
C SER A 286 6.52 -29.28 -19.78
N GLY A 287 6.53 -28.81 -21.04
CA GLY A 287 7.15 -27.56 -21.47
C GLY A 287 8.68 -27.65 -21.66
N LEU A 288 9.27 -28.80 -21.36
CA LEU A 288 10.69 -29.13 -21.54
C LEU A 288 10.88 -30.27 -22.55
N GLU A 289 9.97 -30.41 -23.50
CA GLU A 289 9.98 -31.44 -24.52
C GLU A 289 11.12 -31.22 -25.50
N ALA A 290 11.81 -32.31 -25.88
CA ALA A 290 12.88 -32.27 -26.85
C ALA A 290 12.43 -31.68 -28.20
N GLU A 291 11.26 -32.10 -28.68
CA GLU A 291 10.67 -31.63 -29.94
C GLU A 291 10.37 -30.14 -29.93
N HIS A 292 9.82 -29.62 -28.83
CA HIS A 292 9.50 -28.19 -28.67
C HIS A 292 10.74 -27.29 -28.51
N MET A 293 11.84 -27.87 -28.04
CA MET A 293 13.11 -27.15 -27.86
C MET A 293 14.06 -27.32 -29.07
N GLY A 294 13.72 -28.15 -30.04
CA GLY A 294 14.58 -28.43 -31.21
C GLY A 294 15.82 -29.23 -30.88
N VAL A 295 15.77 -30.03 -29.81
CA VAL A 295 16.88 -30.88 -29.36
C VAL A 295 16.50 -32.36 -29.39
N THR A 296 17.52 -33.27 -29.41
CA THR A 296 17.23 -34.69 -29.36
C THR A 296 17.04 -35.19 -27.93
N GLU A 297 16.20 -36.23 -27.74
CA GLU A 297 15.99 -36.83 -26.41
C GLU A 297 17.28 -37.30 -25.75
N SER A 298 18.25 -37.74 -26.54
CA SER A 298 19.55 -38.16 -26.06
C SER A 298 20.40 -37.00 -25.48
N GLN A 299 20.18 -35.79 -25.93
CA GLN A 299 20.82 -34.58 -25.37
C GLN A 299 20.18 -34.23 -24.03
N LEU A 300 18.84 -34.31 -23.94
CA LEU A 300 18.07 -33.97 -22.76
C LEU A 300 18.38 -34.88 -21.56
N LEU A 301 18.51 -36.20 -21.80
CA LEU A 301 18.73 -37.22 -20.79
C LEU A 301 20.21 -37.49 -20.47
N GLY A 302 21.12 -36.99 -21.28
CA GLY A 302 22.56 -37.11 -21.09
C GLY A 302 23.14 -38.50 -21.33
N ARG A 303 24.43 -38.69 -21.02
CA ARG A 303 25.20 -39.89 -21.33
C ARG A 303 24.63 -41.26 -20.90
N ARG A 304 23.66 -41.29 -19.96
CA ARG A 304 23.04 -42.57 -19.53
C ARG A 304 22.14 -43.17 -20.61
N SER A 305 21.44 -42.33 -21.41
CA SER A 305 20.63 -42.85 -22.51
C SER A 305 21.48 -43.31 -23.69
N ARG A 306 22.63 -42.68 -23.94
CA ARG A 306 23.59 -43.14 -24.97
C ARG A 306 24.11 -44.54 -24.70
N ARG A 307 24.40 -44.91 -23.44
CA ARG A 307 24.83 -46.27 -23.07
C ARG A 307 23.67 -47.28 -23.18
N SER A 308 22.46 -46.89 -22.84
CA SER A 308 21.27 -47.75 -22.98
C SER A 308 20.91 -47.98 -24.45
N ALA A 309 20.89 -46.92 -25.27
CA ALA A 309 20.63 -47.01 -26.70
C ALA A 309 21.73 -47.77 -27.47
N SER A 310 23.01 -47.56 -27.12
CA SER A 310 24.11 -48.32 -27.74
C SER A 310 24.13 -49.79 -27.32
N ARG A 311 23.62 -50.11 -26.11
CA ARG A 311 23.50 -51.50 -25.65
C ARG A 311 22.32 -52.19 -26.35
N ALA A 312 21.18 -51.50 -26.52
CA ALA A 312 20.04 -52.01 -27.29
C ALA A 312 20.40 -52.24 -28.76
N LYS A 313 21.13 -51.31 -29.38
CA LYS A 313 21.58 -51.45 -30.76
C LYS A 313 22.54 -52.61 -30.94
N ARG A 314 23.49 -52.86 -30.01
CA ARG A 314 24.36 -54.02 -30.03
C ARG A 314 23.65 -55.36 -29.82
N THR A 315 22.54 -55.34 -29.04
CA THR A 315 21.72 -56.56 -28.84
C THR A 315 20.97 -56.91 -30.11
N ILE A 316 20.46 -55.93 -30.84
CA ILE A 316 19.76 -56.11 -32.12
C ILE A 316 20.77 -56.60 -33.19
N GLU A 317 21.95 -56.00 -33.31
CA GLU A 317 23.01 -56.39 -34.24
C GLU A 317 23.59 -57.75 -33.90
N SER A 318 23.48 -58.24 -32.67
CA SER A 318 23.94 -59.60 -32.27
C SER A 318 22.83 -60.66 -32.44
N GLU A 319 21.59 -60.28 -32.64
CA GLU A 319 20.46 -61.21 -32.97
C GLU A 319 20.28 -61.38 -34.49
N GLU A 320 20.78 -60.41 -35.30
CA GLU A 320 20.75 -60.45 -36.76
C GLU A 320 21.98 -61.12 -37.41
N ALA A 321 23.03 -61.45 -36.63
CA ALA A 321 24.25 -62.15 -37.06
C ALA A 321 24.25 -63.61 -36.59
#